data_bba1375311e424fde427727e5e466fa0
#
_entry.id   bba1375311e424fde427727e5e466fa0
#
_cell.length_a   1.000
_cell.length_b   1.000
_cell.length_c   1.000
_cell.angle_alpha   90.00
_cell.angle_beta   90.00
_cell.angle_gamma   90.00
#
_symmetry.space_group_name_H-M   'P 1'
#
loop_
_entity.id
_entity.type
_entity.pdbx_description
1 polymer ?
#
loop_
_entity_poly.entity_id
_entity_poly.type
_entity_poly.pdbx_seq_one_letter_code
_entity_poly.pdbx_strand_id
1 'polypeptide(L)'
;MINVAGHLREQNGTYQMVLSWKDETGKRRTKSISTGLPVKGNKKRAESLLRQTQKEFNPETMQQVGDLSVPEYLTRWLRESVMNLSPDTYGRYAYDMGRVIIPYFERKRLSLKALTPRDLETFFRYERQQEEATVQQLLDWHRELTDALQYAVDSNWLKANPIKTVDPCLDNSPVLFTDFLMDWLKMMKSRVEITTYAGYTGSITKRIVPYFKQFNYTLQDLEQHPKYIQDFYQHELDRGLSANTVIHYHANIRKCLQYAFQIGMIRSNPADRVERPRKEKFKSEVYNAEELELLFTAIQGDPAEFGVIMAAFYGLRRSEIVGLKWDAIDFENKKISIQHTVVGVKVDGVMMDVARDRTKTKSSCRTLPLIPACEQMLKKMQKEQELNRKVCGKDYCTDYLDYIYVNPMGKRVHPDYLTQHFPIFLTAHDMKRIRFHDLRHSCASLLYANGVSLKEIQEWLGHSDISTTSNIYTHLDFSSKVSSANAIVNIFPENTKI
;
A
#
# COMPACT_ATOMS: atom_id res chain seq x y z
N MET A 1 -2.86 -35.30 -49.15
CA MET A 1 -2.15 -34.46 -48.16
C MET A 1 -1.99 -33.06 -48.75
N ILE A 2 -2.52 -32.05 -48.09
CA ILE A 2 -2.40 -30.65 -48.49
C ILE A 2 -0.95 -30.23 -48.26
N ASN A 3 -0.30 -29.72 -49.29
CA ASN A 3 1.11 -29.28 -49.21
C ASN A 3 1.18 -27.94 -48.45
N VAL A 4 1.82 -27.93 -47.28
CA VAL A 4 1.99 -26.75 -46.44
C VAL A 4 3.39 -26.19 -46.60
N ALA A 5 3.51 -25.02 -47.24
CA ALA A 5 4.76 -24.29 -47.32
C ALA A 5 4.90 -23.35 -46.10
N GLY A 6 6.13 -23.12 -45.64
CA GLY A 6 6.38 -22.24 -44.53
C GLY A 6 7.68 -21.45 -44.69
N HIS A 7 7.70 -20.23 -44.12
CA HIS A 7 8.90 -19.42 -44.00
C HIS A 7 8.93 -18.65 -42.72
N LEU A 8 10.13 -18.22 -42.29
CA LEU A 8 10.30 -17.35 -41.15
C LEU A 8 10.18 -15.88 -41.58
N ARG A 9 9.50 -15.10 -40.74
CA ARG A 9 9.42 -13.63 -40.87
C ARG A 9 9.89 -13.03 -39.54
N GLU A 10 10.59 -11.91 -39.61
CA GLU A 10 10.97 -11.13 -38.45
C GLU A 10 9.89 -10.09 -38.16
N GLN A 11 9.40 -10.06 -36.95
CA GLN A 11 8.40 -9.08 -36.49
C GLN A 11 8.62 -8.78 -35.01
N ASN A 12 8.71 -7.48 -34.65
CA ASN A 12 8.91 -7.00 -33.28
C ASN A 12 10.09 -7.67 -32.55
N GLY A 13 11.21 -7.89 -33.25
CA GLY A 13 12.42 -8.47 -32.66
C GLY A 13 12.37 -9.99 -32.41
N THR A 14 11.29 -10.68 -32.83
CA THR A 14 11.14 -12.13 -32.73
C THR A 14 10.87 -12.78 -34.08
N TYR A 15 11.22 -14.09 -34.21
CA TYR A 15 10.84 -14.87 -35.38
C TYR A 15 9.37 -15.28 -35.32
N GLN A 16 8.68 -15.12 -36.46
CA GLN A 16 7.35 -15.67 -36.70
C GLN A 16 7.43 -16.71 -37.84
N MET A 17 6.75 -17.84 -37.67
CA MET A 17 6.54 -18.86 -38.66
C MET A 17 5.30 -18.50 -39.48
N VAL A 18 5.43 -18.33 -40.77
CA VAL A 18 4.30 -18.10 -41.67
C VAL A 18 4.09 -19.36 -42.49
N LEU A 19 2.99 -20.08 -42.19
CA LEU A 19 2.56 -21.26 -42.95
C LEU A 19 1.59 -20.85 -44.04
N SER A 20 1.67 -21.48 -45.22
CA SER A 20 0.75 -21.22 -46.32
C SER A 20 0.35 -22.52 -47.06
N TRP A 21 -0.93 -22.62 -47.40
CA TRP A 21 -1.53 -23.76 -48.09
C TRP A 21 -2.62 -23.28 -49.06
N LYS A 22 -3.09 -24.18 -49.93
CA LYS A 22 -4.28 -23.93 -50.75
C LYS A 22 -5.47 -24.66 -50.11
N ASP A 23 -6.60 -23.96 -49.97
CA ASP A 23 -7.86 -24.59 -49.50
C ASP A 23 -8.53 -25.39 -50.65
N GLU A 24 -9.63 -26.06 -50.36
CA GLU A 24 -10.39 -26.88 -51.34
C GLU A 24 -10.86 -26.10 -52.56
N THR A 25 -10.98 -24.77 -52.43
CA THR A 25 -11.33 -23.89 -53.56
C THR A 25 -10.11 -23.41 -54.34
N GLY A 26 -8.89 -23.87 -54.00
CA GLY A 26 -7.63 -23.48 -54.62
C GLY A 26 -7.09 -22.12 -54.16
N LYS A 27 -7.77 -21.45 -53.23
CA LYS A 27 -7.36 -20.15 -52.69
C LYS A 27 -6.23 -20.31 -51.68
N ARG A 28 -5.20 -19.47 -51.79
CA ARG A 28 -4.06 -19.47 -50.87
C ARG A 28 -4.48 -18.94 -49.51
N ARG A 29 -4.21 -19.71 -48.47
CA ARG A 29 -4.38 -19.33 -47.03
C ARG A 29 -3.04 -19.23 -46.37
N THR A 30 -2.93 -18.37 -45.37
CA THR A 30 -1.71 -18.20 -44.56
C THR A 30 -2.05 -18.15 -43.07
N LYS A 31 -1.14 -18.68 -42.25
CA LYS A 31 -1.19 -18.59 -40.79
C LYS A 31 0.16 -18.16 -40.25
N SER A 32 0.20 -17.13 -39.41
CA SER A 32 1.40 -16.71 -38.68
C SER A 32 1.36 -17.25 -37.25
N ILE A 33 2.48 -17.86 -36.82
CA ILE A 33 2.65 -18.42 -35.49
C ILE A 33 3.94 -17.81 -34.91
N SER A 34 3.86 -17.19 -33.73
CA SER A 34 5.03 -16.68 -33.03
C SER A 34 5.90 -17.83 -32.52
N THR A 35 7.22 -17.75 -32.70
CA THR A 35 8.15 -18.70 -32.09
C THR A 35 8.54 -18.35 -30.67
N GLY A 36 8.27 -17.12 -30.23
CA GLY A 36 8.76 -16.58 -28.95
C GLY A 36 10.29 -16.37 -28.92
N LEU A 37 11.00 -16.73 -29.99
CA LEU A 37 12.47 -16.67 -30.05
C LEU A 37 12.94 -15.31 -30.57
N PRO A 38 13.85 -14.60 -29.83
CA PRO A 38 14.50 -13.40 -30.33
C PRO A 38 15.29 -13.68 -31.63
N VAL A 39 15.31 -12.71 -32.55
CA VAL A 39 15.97 -12.83 -33.85
C VAL A 39 17.47 -13.11 -33.70
N LYS A 40 18.13 -12.44 -32.76
CA LYS A 40 19.59 -12.56 -32.58
C LYS A 40 19.98 -13.94 -32.01
N GLY A 41 20.73 -14.70 -32.82
CA GLY A 41 21.32 -15.99 -32.45
C GLY A 41 20.40 -17.21 -32.53
N ASN A 42 19.09 -17.07 -32.83
CA ASN A 42 18.12 -18.16 -32.76
C ASN A 42 17.60 -18.66 -34.12
N LYS A 43 18.19 -18.27 -35.24
CA LYS A 43 17.71 -18.63 -36.58
C LYS A 43 17.57 -20.14 -36.80
N LYS A 44 18.62 -20.92 -36.47
CA LYS A 44 18.59 -22.40 -36.63
C LYS A 44 17.49 -23.05 -35.77
N ARG A 45 17.27 -22.52 -34.55
CA ARG A 45 16.23 -23.04 -33.63
C ARG A 45 14.82 -22.71 -34.14
N ALA A 46 14.64 -21.51 -34.71
CA ALA A 46 13.38 -21.10 -35.34
C ALA A 46 13.09 -21.90 -36.61
N GLU A 47 14.11 -22.21 -37.43
CA GLU A 47 13.97 -23.08 -38.59
C GLU A 47 13.62 -24.53 -38.22
N SER A 48 14.21 -25.05 -37.17
CA SER A 48 13.84 -26.39 -36.65
C SER A 48 12.38 -26.43 -36.19
N LEU A 49 11.95 -25.40 -35.47
CA LEU A 49 10.56 -25.27 -35.00
C LEU A 49 9.59 -25.15 -36.19
N LEU A 50 9.96 -24.39 -37.23
CA LEU A 50 9.17 -24.25 -38.43
C LEU A 50 8.97 -25.62 -39.11
N ARG A 51 10.06 -26.41 -39.29
CA ARG A 51 9.98 -27.75 -39.91
C ARG A 51 9.12 -28.72 -39.09
N GLN A 52 9.22 -28.66 -37.80
CA GLN A 52 8.37 -29.46 -36.90
C GLN A 52 6.92 -29.04 -37.05
N THR A 53 6.62 -27.76 -36.92
CA THR A 53 5.27 -27.21 -37.06
C THR A 53 4.66 -27.50 -38.42
N GLN A 54 5.46 -27.44 -39.52
CA GLN A 54 4.98 -27.80 -40.86
C GLN A 54 4.54 -29.29 -40.97
N LYS A 55 5.24 -30.22 -40.30
CA LYS A 55 4.89 -31.64 -40.29
C LYS A 55 3.63 -31.94 -39.46
N GLU A 56 3.45 -31.23 -38.40
CA GLU A 56 2.34 -31.40 -37.44
C GLU A 56 1.08 -30.60 -37.85
N PHE A 57 1.26 -29.62 -38.76
CA PHE A 57 0.17 -28.74 -39.18
C PHE A 57 -0.76 -29.42 -40.17
N ASN A 58 -2.00 -29.69 -39.73
CA ASN A 58 -3.05 -30.21 -40.62
C ASN A 58 -4.07 -29.08 -40.93
N PRO A 59 -4.15 -28.59 -42.18
CA PRO A 59 -5.14 -27.57 -42.56
C PRO A 59 -6.59 -28.01 -42.42
N GLU A 60 -6.88 -29.31 -42.49
CA GLU A 60 -8.24 -29.85 -42.38
C GLU A 60 -8.80 -29.70 -40.95
N THR A 61 -7.93 -29.77 -39.93
CA THR A 61 -8.35 -29.50 -38.55
C THR A 61 -8.78 -28.04 -38.30
N MET A 62 -8.39 -27.13 -39.20
CA MET A 62 -8.83 -25.72 -39.12
C MET A 62 -10.22 -25.49 -39.73
N GLN A 63 -10.66 -26.30 -40.67
CA GLN A 63 -12.01 -26.20 -41.24
C GLN A 63 -13.08 -26.68 -40.25
N GLN A 64 -12.77 -27.65 -39.40
CA GLN A 64 -13.70 -28.16 -38.38
C GLN A 64 -13.88 -27.19 -37.17
N VAL A 65 -12.97 -26.25 -36.97
CA VAL A 65 -13.04 -25.28 -35.82
C VAL A 65 -14.20 -24.29 -35.98
N GLY A 66 -14.75 -24.13 -37.18
CA GLY A 66 -15.91 -23.26 -37.41
C GLY A 66 -17.19 -23.68 -36.77
N ASP A 67 -17.32 -24.93 -36.36
CA ASP A 67 -18.52 -25.51 -35.72
C ASP A 67 -18.33 -25.85 -34.22
N LEU A 68 -17.15 -25.50 -33.62
CA LEU A 68 -16.92 -25.71 -32.21
C LEU A 68 -17.91 -24.91 -31.36
N SER A 69 -18.43 -25.57 -30.35
CA SER A 69 -19.16 -24.86 -29.30
C SER A 69 -18.22 -23.96 -28.50
N VAL A 70 -18.76 -22.92 -27.86
CA VAL A 70 -17.98 -22.03 -26.99
C VAL A 70 -17.23 -22.80 -25.91
N PRO A 71 -17.83 -23.77 -25.19
CA PRO A 71 -17.14 -24.61 -24.20
C PRO A 71 -15.95 -25.38 -24.76
N GLU A 72 -16.14 -26.06 -25.90
CA GLU A 72 -15.07 -26.82 -26.55
C GLU A 72 -13.92 -25.92 -26.99
N TYR A 73 -14.26 -24.72 -27.50
CA TYR A 73 -13.28 -23.71 -27.86
C TYR A 73 -12.46 -23.24 -26.65
N LEU A 74 -13.12 -22.84 -25.57
CA LEU A 74 -12.45 -22.35 -24.36
C LEU A 74 -11.56 -23.41 -23.72
N THR A 75 -12.04 -24.67 -23.65
CA THR A 75 -11.25 -25.80 -23.16
C THR A 75 -9.99 -26.02 -24.00
N ARG A 76 -10.14 -25.95 -25.33
CA ARG A 76 -9.02 -26.07 -26.26
C ARG A 76 -8.04 -24.91 -26.12
N TRP A 77 -8.53 -23.67 -26.10
CA TRP A 77 -7.71 -22.49 -25.94
C TRP A 77 -6.92 -22.52 -24.63
N LEU A 78 -7.55 -22.89 -23.52
CA LEU A 78 -6.89 -23.02 -22.23
C LEU A 78 -5.74 -24.02 -22.28
N ARG A 79 -5.93 -25.17 -22.93
CA ARG A 79 -4.89 -26.19 -23.11
C ARG A 79 -3.71 -25.67 -23.97
N GLU A 80 -4.01 -24.93 -25.02
CA GLU A 80 -2.99 -24.36 -25.92
C GLU A 80 -2.23 -23.18 -25.27
N SER A 81 -2.86 -22.50 -24.30
CA SER A 81 -2.31 -21.30 -23.61
C SER A 81 -1.33 -21.62 -22.49
N VAL A 82 -1.23 -22.89 -22.04
CA VAL A 82 -0.33 -23.32 -20.93
C VAL A 82 1.10 -22.81 -21.11
N MET A 83 1.60 -22.80 -22.35
CA MET A 83 2.98 -22.40 -22.66
C MET A 83 3.19 -20.87 -22.71
N ASN A 84 2.10 -20.08 -22.75
CA ASN A 84 2.15 -18.64 -22.98
C ASN A 84 1.76 -17.82 -21.75
N LEU A 85 1.16 -18.46 -20.74
CA LEU A 85 0.73 -17.83 -19.48
C LEU A 85 1.68 -18.19 -18.34
N SER A 86 1.82 -17.29 -17.37
CA SER A 86 2.51 -17.66 -16.13
C SER A 86 1.71 -18.74 -15.38
N PRO A 87 2.35 -19.62 -14.58
CA PRO A 87 1.68 -20.67 -13.84
C PRO A 87 0.50 -20.15 -12.99
N ASP A 88 0.69 -19.00 -12.33
CA ASP A 88 -0.35 -18.38 -11.50
C ASP A 88 -1.54 -17.87 -12.33
N THR A 89 -1.25 -17.24 -13.47
CA THR A 89 -2.29 -16.76 -14.39
C THR A 89 -3.07 -17.93 -14.98
N TYR A 90 -2.36 -18.97 -15.41
CA TYR A 90 -2.99 -20.19 -15.94
C TYR A 90 -3.87 -20.87 -14.88
N GLY A 91 -3.39 -21.01 -13.65
CA GLY A 91 -4.14 -21.62 -12.54
C GLY A 91 -5.46 -20.89 -12.28
N ARG A 92 -5.43 -19.55 -12.29
CA ARG A 92 -6.63 -18.73 -12.14
C ARG A 92 -7.59 -18.92 -13.32
N TYR A 93 -7.11 -18.81 -14.56
CA TYR A 93 -7.92 -18.97 -15.75
C TYR A 93 -8.56 -20.38 -15.82
N ALA A 94 -7.79 -21.41 -15.46
CA ALA A 94 -8.30 -22.78 -15.41
C ALA A 94 -9.41 -22.97 -14.37
N TYR A 95 -9.25 -22.31 -13.22
CA TYR A 95 -10.25 -22.34 -12.16
C TYR A 95 -11.54 -21.61 -12.57
N ASP A 96 -11.44 -20.38 -13.04
CA ASP A 96 -12.59 -19.54 -13.38
C ASP A 96 -13.32 -20.07 -14.62
N MET A 97 -12.59 -20.45 -15.67
CA MET A 97 -13.18 -21.06 -16.85
C MET A 97 -13.84 -22.41 -16.54
N GLY A 98 -13.18 -23.27 -15.76
CA GLY A 98 -13.69 -24.61 -15.46
C GLY A 98 -14.89 -24.62 -14.52
N ARG A 99 -15.00 -23.69 -13.59
CA ARG A 99 -16.09 -23.66 -12.59
C ARG A 99 -17.25 -22.76 -12.95
N VAL A 100 -17.02 -21.71 -13.74
CA VAL A 100 -18.02 -20.68 -13.99
C VAL A 100 -18.34 -20.56 -15.47
N ILE A 101 -17.35 -20.18 -16.30
CA ILE A 101 -17.59 -19.75 -17.67
C ILE A 101 -18.03 -20.93 -18.55
N ILE A 102 -17.26 -22.01 -18.58
CA ILE A 102 -17.56 -23.19 -19.40
C ILE A 102 -18.89 -23.82 -19.03
N PRO A 103 -19.22 -24.10 -17.74
CA PRO A 103 -20.51 -24.66 -17.35
C PRO A 103 -21.71 -23.79 -17.74
N TYR A 104 -21.57 -22.46 -17.71
CA TYR A 104 -22.64 -21.59 -18.19
C TYR A 104 -22.93 -21.79 -19.68
N PHE A 105 -21.88 -21.75 -20.52
CA PHE A 105 -22.05 -21.90 -21.97
C PHE A 105 -22.39 -23.33 -22.41
N GLU A 106 -22.06 -24.36 -21.64
CA GLU A 106 -22.53 -25.74 -21.88
C GLU A 106 -24.07 -25.84 -21.85
N ARG A 107 -24.71 -25.13 -20.92
CA ARG A 107 -26.18 -25.06 -20.86
C ARG A 107 -26.79 -24.37 -22.10
N LYS A 108 -26.06 -23.48 -22.74
CA LYS A 108 -26.53 -22.66 -23.87
C LYS A 108 -26.34 -23.31 -25.25
N ARG A 109 -25.46 -24.32 -25.37
CA ARG A 109 -25.13 -25.02 -26.63
C ARG A 109 -24.81 -24.08 -27.79
N LEU A 110 -24.09 -22.98 -27.52
CA LEU A 110 -23.78 -21.94 -28.47
C LEU A 110 -22.48 -22.25 -29.22
N SER A 111 -22.48 -22.10 -30.56
CA SER A 111 -21.25 -22.20 -31.34
C SER A 111 -20.42 -20.94 -31.25
N LEU A 112 -19.10 -21.06 -31.38
CA LEU A 112 -18.18 -19.92 -31.32
C LEU A 112 -18.52 -18.82 -32.36
N LYS A 113 -18.94 -19.22 -33.56
CA LYS A 113 -19.31 -18.28 -34.63
C LYS A 113 -20.62 -17.56 -34.37
N ALA A 114 -21.53 -18.17 -33.62
CA ALA A 114 -22.81 -17.58 -33.25
C ALA A 114 -22.75 -16.72 -31.99
N LEU A 115 -21.60 -16.70 -31.30
CA LEU A 115 -21.42 -15.92 -30.07
C LEU A 115 -21.53 -14.42 -30.37
N THR A 116 -22.51 -13.77 -29.74
CA THR A 116 -22.77 -12.33 -29.87
C THR A 116 -22.42 -11.56 -28.59
N PRO A 117 -22.23 -10.25 -28.67
CA PRO A 117 -22.10 -9.41 -27.46
C PRO A 117 -23.25 -9.61 -26.46
N ARG A 118 -24.49 -9.79 -26.95
CA ARG A 118 -25.69 -10.00 -26.13
C ARG A 118 -25.62 -11.32 -25.33
N ASP A 119 -25.01 -12.35 -25.86
CA ASP A 119 -24.83 -13.62 -25.14
C ASP A 119 -23.86 -13.47 -23.98
N LEU A 120 -22.76 -12.72 -24.19
CA LEU A 120 -21.78 -12.37 -23.17
C LEU A 120 -22.37 -11.46 -22.10
N GLU A 121 -23.16 -10.46 -22.52
CA GLU A 121 -23.94 -9.62 -21.61
C GLU A 121 -24.87 -10.46 -20.73
N THR A 122 -25.55 -11.43 -21.32
CA THR A 122 -26.48 -12.30 -20.58
C THR A 122 -25.72 -13.20 -19.58
N PHE A 123 -24.50 -13.63 -19.92
CA PHE A 123 -23.63 -14.36 -19.00
C PHE A 123 -23.28 -13.51 -17.77
N PHE A 124 -22.74 -12.30 -17.96
CA PHE A 124 -22.38 -11.43 -16.83
C PHE A 124 -23.56 -11.05 -15.94
N ARG A 125 -24.72 -10.81 -16.57
CA ARG A 125 -25.96 -10.53 -15.83
C ARG A 125 -26.40 -11.75 -14.98
N TYR A 126 -26.35 -12.94 -15.52
CA TYR A 126 -26.67 -14.16 -14.81
C TYR A 126 -25.78 -14.39 -13.60
N GLU A 127 -24.46 -14.32 -13.78
CA GLU A 127 -23.51 -14.54 -12.71
C GLU A 127 -23.64 -13.50 -11.58
N ARG A 128 -23.96 -12.27 -11.93
CA ARG A 128 -24.20 -11.21 -10.95
C ARG A 128 -25.50 -11.38 -10.19
N GLN A 129 -26.57 -11.74 -10.84
CA GLN A 129 -27.93 -11.78 -10.25
C GLN A 129 -28.25 -13.09 -9.55
N GLN A 130 -27.71 -14.21 -10.03
CA GLN A 130 -28.05 -15.54 -9.54
C GLN A 130 -26.94 -16.13 -8.65
N GLU A 131 -25.67 -15.82 -8.95
CA GLU A 131 -24.52 -16.37 -8.25
C GLU A 131 -23.80 -15.32 -7.38
N GLU A 132 -24.38 -14.12 -7.24
CA GLU A 132 -23.86 -13.00 -6.43
C GLU A 132 -22.39 -12.66 -6.71
N ALA A 133 -21.96 -12.78 -7.96
CA ALA A 133 -20.58 -12.49 -8.37
C ALA A 133 -20.21 -11.03 -8.07
N THR A 134 -19.05 -10.86 -7.47
CA THR A 134 -18.51 -9.51 -7.19
C THR A 134 -18.08 -8.82 -8.48
N VAL A 135 -18.07 -7.49 -8.47
CA VAL A 135 -17.57 -6.68 -9.60
C VAL A 135 -16.16 -7.11 -10.01
N GLN A 136 -15.30 -7.45 -9.05
CA GLN A 136 -13.95 -7.90 -9.35
C GLN A 136 -13.93 -9.22 -10.13
N GLN A 137 -14.77 -10.19 -9.76
CA GLN A 137 -14.89 -11.46 -10.48
C GLN A 137 -15.38 -11.23 -11.91
N LEU A 138 -16.42 -10.41 -12.10
CA LEU A 138 -16.94 -10.06 -13.43
C LEU A 138 -15.86 -9.44 -14.32
N LEU A 139 -15.03 -8.55 -13.77
CA LEU A 139 -13.92 -7.93 -14.50
C LEU A 139 -12.80 -8.91 -14.83
N ASP A 140 -12.49 -9.84 -13.92
CA ASP A 140 -11.48 -10.87 -14.16
C ASP A 140 -11.96 -11.82 -15.26
N TRP A 141 -13.20 -12.29 -15.24
CA TRP A 141 -13.79 -13.12 -16.29
C TRP A 141 -13.91 -12.39 -17.63
N HIS A 142 -14.20 -11.08 -17.62
CA HIS A 142 -14.19 -10.27 -18.84
C HIS A 142 -12.80 -10.24 -19.48
N ARG A 143 -11.75 -10.08 -18.68
CA ARG A 143 -10.35 -10.11 -19.16
C ARG A 143 -10.00 -11.48 -19.75
N GLU A 144 -10.33 -12.54 -19.03
CA GLU A 144 -10.07 -13.93 -19.46
C GLU A 144 -10.76 -14.26 -20.77
N LEU A 145 -12.04 -13.90 -20.89
CA LEU A 145 -12.78 -14.02 -22.13
C LEU A 145 -12.23 -13.11 -23.24
N THR A 146 -11.73 -11.91 -22.90
CA THR A 146 -11.10 -11.01 -23.86
C THR A 146 -9.87 -11.65 -24.48
N ASP A 147 -9.01 -12.25 -23.67
CA ASP A 147 -7.79 -12.93 -24.11
C ASP A 147 -8.13 -14.14 -24.98
N ALA A 148 -9.07 -14.97 -24.52
CA ALA A 148 -9.51 -16.15 -25.27
C ALA A 148 -10.12 -15.77 -26.62
N LEU A 149 -11.07 -14.84 -26.65
CA LEU A 149 -11.75 -14.43 -27.88
C LEU A 149 -10.86 -13.61 -28.81
N GLN A 150 -9.86 -12.89 -28.28
CA GLN A 150 -8.86 -12.23 -29.11
C GLN A 150 -7.99 -13.26 -29.85
N TYR A 151 -7.59 -14.34 -29.18
CA TYR A 151 -6.89 -15.45 -29.83
C TYR A 151 -7.70 -16.08 -30.97
N ALA A 152 -9.04 -16.18 -30.82
CA ALA A 152 -9.92 -16.65 -31.90
C ALA A 152 -9.92 -15.68 -33.09
N VAL A 153 -9.85 -14.38 -32.86
CA VAL A 153 -9.73 -13.36 -33.93
C VAL A 153 -8.38 -13.45 -34.62
N ASP A 154 -7.29 -13.52 -33.84
CA ASP A 154 -5.91 -13.60 -34.35
C ASP A 154 -5.68 -14.89 -35.15
N SER A 155 -6.42 -15.94 -34.81
CA SER A 155 -6.44 -17.23 -35.53
C SER A 155 -7.42 -17.26 -36.73
N ASN A 156 -8.10 -16.16 -37.03
CA ASN A 156 -9.13 -16.04 -38.07
C ASN A 156 -10.36 -16.94 -37.88
N TRP A 157 -10.69 -17.32 -36.64
CA TRP A 157 -11.89 -18.11 -36.32
C TRP A 157 -13.11 -17.23 -36.08
N LEU A 158 -12.84 -16.00 -35.61
CA LEU A 158 -13.81 -14.90 -35.49
C LEU A 158 -13.39 -13.70 -36.33
N LYS A 159 -14.37 -12.96 -36.85
CA LYS A 159 -14.13 -11.72 -37.63
C LYS A 159 -13.74 -10.55 -36.71
N ALA A 160 -14.34 -10.50 -35.52
CA ALA A 160 -14.10 -9.49 -34.51
C ALA A 160 -14.32 -10.09 -33.13
N ASN A 161 -13.71 -9.52 -32.10
CA ASN A 161 -13.88 -9.95 -30.74
C ASN A 161 -15.20 -9.37 -30.16
N PRO A 162 -16.25 -10.20 -29.90
CA PRO A 162 -17.54 -9.72 -29.50
C PRO A 162 -17.55 -9.13 -28.08
N ILE A 163 -16.59 -9.45 -27.23
CA ILE A 163 -16.54 -8.95 -25.85
C ILE A 163 -16.09 -7.50 -25.73
N LYS A 164 -15.43 -6.95 -26.76
CA LYS A 164 -14.91 -5.56 -26.72
C LYS A 164 -15.99 -4.49 -26.56
N THR A 165 -17.22 -4.80 -26.92
CA THR A 165 -18.37 -3.90 -26.78
C THR A 165 -19.23 -4.22 -25.56
N VAL A 166 -18.85 -5.23 -24.77
CA VAL A 166 -19.59 -5.70 -23.62
C VAL A 166 -19.06 -5.02 -22.38
N ASP A 167 -19.95 -4.44 -21.60
CA ASP A 167 -19.66 -3.99 -20.24
C ASP A 167 -20.00 -5.13 -19.27
N PRO A 168 -19.01 -5.72 -18.55
CA PRO A 168 -19.26 -6.81 -17.63
C PRO A 168 -20.11 -6.37 -16.41
N CYS A 169 -20.18 -5.08 -16.15
CA CYS A 169 -20.97 -4.49 -15.06
C CYS A 169 -22.40 -4.15 -15.45
N LEU A 170 -23.00 -4.91 -16.32
CA LEU A 170 -24.25 -4.76 -17.11
C LEU A 170 -25.59 -4.57 -16.35
N ASP A 171 -25.61 -4.24 -15.12
CA ASP A 171 -26.71 -3.42 -14.66
C ASP A 171 -26.37 -1.99 -15.09
N ASN A 172 -27.26 -1.36 -15.83
CA ASN A 172 -27.28 0.10 -16.00
C ASN A 172 -27.53 0.82 -14.64
N SER A 173 -27.48 0.08 -13.54
CA SER A 173 -27.33 0.64 -12.20
C SER A 173 -25.90 1.14 -12.09
N PRO A 174 -25.72 2.43 -12.10
CA PRO A 174 -24.41 3.04 -12.00
C PRO A 174 -23.75 2.56 -10.73
N VAL A 175 -22.49 2.07 -10.81
CA VAL A 175 -21.75 1.62 -9.64
C VAL A 175 -21.53 2.81 -8.73
N LEU A 176 -22.16 2.77 -7.57
CA LEU A 176 -22.05 3.85 -6.59
C LEU A 176 -20.59 3.94 -6.12
N PHE A 177 -20.07 5.14 -6.08
CA PHE A 177 -18.69 5.36 -5.59
C PHE A 177 -18.52 4.86 -4.17
N THR A 178 -19.53 5.00 -3.31
CA THR A 178 -19.49 4.52 -1.92
C THR A 178 -19.36 3.01 -1.83
N ASP A 179 -20.07 2.26 -2.66
CA ASP A 179 -20.04 0.80 -2.65
C ASP A 179 -18.69 0.30 -3.18
N PHE A 180 -18.24 0.87 -4.30
CA PHE A 180 -16.91 0.59 -4.83
C PHE A 180 -15.79 0.91 -3.83
N LEU A 181 -15.89 2.03 -3.12
CA LEU A 181 -14.91 2.43 -2.10
C LEU A 181 -14.87 1.45 -0.93
N MET A 182 -16.02 0.94 -0.51
CA MET A 182 -16.10 -0.07 0.56
C MET A 182 -15.55 -1.43 0.12
N ASP A 183 -15.80 -1.85 -1.11
CA ASP A 183 -15.23 -3.09 -1.66
C ASP A 183 -13.72 -2.97 -1.87
N TRP A 184 -13.25 -1.82 -2.36
CA TRP A 184 -11.83 -1.51 -2.42
C TRP A 184 -11.18 -1.54 -1.01
N LEU A 185 -11.84 -0.99 0.00
CA LEU A 185 -11.36 -1.04 1.39
C LEU A 185 -11.25 -2.48 1.89
N LYS A 186 -12.23 -3.35 1.64
CA LYS A 186 -12.17 -4.77 2.01
C LYS A 186 -10.97 -5.46 1.35
N MET A 187 -10.73 -5.20 0.06
CA MET A 187 -9.58 -5.71 -0.68
C MET A 187 -8.25 -5.24 -0.07
N MET A 188 -8.16 -4.00 0.43
CA MET A 188 -6.96 -3.47 1.07
C MET A 188 -6.60 -4.19 2.37
N LYS A 189 -7.53 -4.87 3.03
CA LYS A 189 -7.29 -5.58 4.31
C LYS A 189 -6.15 -6.60 4.22
N SER A 190 -6.02 -7.29 3.09
CA SER A 190 -4.95 -8.28 2.84
C SER A 190 -3.71 -7.69 2.14
N ARG A 191 -3.80 -6.46 1.61
CA ARG A 191 -2.74 -5.88 0.76
C ARG A 191 -1.87 -4.85 1.47
N VAL A 192 -2.30 -4.34 2.60
CA VAL A 192 -1.56 -3.32 3.35
C VAL A 192 -1.41 -3.73 4.81
N GLU A 193 -0.43 -3.11 5.47
CA GLU A 193 -0.23 -3.27 6.89
C GLU A 193 -1.48 -2.87 7.70
N ILE A 194 -1.77 -3.59 8.77
CA ILE A 194 -2.98 -3.40 9.59
C ILE A 194 -3.12 -1.97 10.12
N THR A 195 -2.00 -1.30 10.43
CA THR A 195 -1.98 0.10 10.85
C THR A 195 -2.43 1.06 9.74
N THR A 196 -2.04 0.75 8.49
CA THR A 196 -2.46 1.51 7.30
C THR A 196 -3.92 1.24 6.99
N TYR A 197 -4.36 -0.01 7.09
CA TYR A 197 -5.76 -0.40 6.92
C TYR A 197 -6.66 0.30 7.94
N ALA A 198 -6.28 0.34 9.21
CA ALA A 198 -7.01 1.07 10.26
C ALA A 198 -7.16 2.57 9.94
N GLY A 199 -6.10 3.19 9.40
CA GLY A 199 -6.15 4.59 8.94
C GLY A 199 -7.12 4.78 7.77
N TYR A 200 -7.12 3.88 6.79
CA TYR A 200 -8.08 3.89 5.68
C TYR A 200 -9.51 3.73 6.20
N THR A 201 -9.75 2.70 7.02
CA THR A 201 -11.07 2.44 7.61
C THR A 201 -11.60 3.67 8.35
N GLY A 202 -10.78 4.28 9.20
CA GLY A 202 -11.18 5.48 9.96
C GLY A 202 -11.59 6.66 9.08
N SER A 203 -10.84 6.94 8.02
CA SER A 203 -11.14 8.04 7.09
C SER A 203 -12.34 7.74 6.20
N ILE A 204 -12.37 6.53 5.63
CA ILE A 204 -13.39 6.12 4.66
C ILE A 204 -14.75 5.97 5.33
N THR A 205 -14.85 5.17 6.39
CA THR A 205 -16.15 4.84 6.99
C THR A 205 -16.75 5.99 7.80
N LYS A 206 -15.92 6.84 8.39
CA LYS A 206 -16.41 7.92 9.27
C LYS A 206 -16.62 9.26 8.57
N ARG A 207 -16.00 9.46 7.39
CA ARG A 207 -16.00 10.76 6.72
C ARG A 207 -16.38 10.67 5.26
N ILE A 208 -15.64 9.92 4.43
CA ILE A 208 -15.83 9.91 2.99
C ILE A 208 -17.15 9.26 2.62
N VAL A 209 -17.41 8.03 3.06
CA VAL A 209 -18.66 7.31 2.75
C VAL A 209 -19.90 8.06 3.25
N PRO A 210 -19.97 8.56 4.50
CA PRO A 210 -21.15 9.30 4.97
C PRO A 210 -21.47 10.56 4.16
N TYR A 211 -20.45 11.25 3.65
CA TYR A 211 -20.68 12.40 2.77
C TYR A 211 -21.23 11.98 1.41
N PHE A 212 -20.54 11.11 0.70
CA PHE A 212 -20.93 10.73 -0.66
C PHE A 212 -22.23 9.92 -0.72
N LYS A 213 -22.57 9.19 0.36
CA LYS A 213 -23.83 8.44 0.46
C LYS A 213 -25.07 9.32 0.36
N GLN A 214 -24.96 10.60 0.72
CA GLN A 214 -26.10 11.54 0.62
C GLN A 214 -26.48 11.88 -0.82
N PHE A 215 -25.55 11.73 -1.76
CA PHE A 215 -25.72 12.14 -3.15
C PHE A 215 -25.85 10.96 -4.12
N ASN A 216 -25.51 9.75 -3.69
CA ASN A 216 -25.51 8.54 -4.54
C ASN A 216 -24.73 8.71 -5.86
N TYR A 217 -23.61 9.44 -5.84
CA TYR A 217 -22.77 9.59 -7.01
C TYR A 217 -22.14 8.26 -7.44
N THR A 218 -22.12 8.05 -8.75
CA THR A 218 -21.48 6.91 -9.38
C THR A 218 -20.02 7.19 -9.70
N LEU A 219 -19.27 6.18 -10.08
CA LEU A 219 -17.91 6.35 -10.58
C LEU A 219 -17.87 7.24 -11.83
N GLN A 220 -18.88 7.09 -12.71
CA GLN A 220 -19.01 7.86 -13.94
C GLN A 220 -19.38 9.32 -13.64
N ASP A 221 -20.24 9.57 -12.65
CA ASP A 221 -20.56 10.94 -12.21
C ASP A 221 -19.33 11.67 -11.71
N LEU A 222 -18.48 10.99 -10.89
CA LEU A 222 -17.24 11.58 -10.42
C LEU A 222 -16.25 11.81 -11.56
N GLU A 223 -16.19 10.90 -12.55
CA GLU A 223 -15.33 11.07 -13.72
C GLU A 223 -15.74 12.28 -14.56
N GLN A 224 -17.04 12.45 -14.79
CA GLN A 224 -17.57 13.56 -15.57
C GLN A 224 -17.50 14.89 -14.80
N HIS A 225 -17.74 14.84 -13.49
CA HIS A 225 -17.84 16.00 -12.61
C HIS A 225 -16.87 15.91 -11.40
N PRO A 226 -15.55 16.06 -11.61
CA PRO A 226 -14.56 16.03 -10.50
C PRO A 226 -14.86 17.07 -9.41
N LYS A 227 -15.65 18.10 -9.73
CA LYS A 227 -16.10 19.10 -8.77
C LYS A 227 -16.77 18.48 -7.53
N TYR A 228 -17.46 17.36 -7.64
CA TYR A 228 -18.08 16.70 -6.48
C TYR A 228 -17.03 16.24 -5.43
N ILE A 229 -15.82 15.89 -5.87
CA ILE A 229 -14.70 15.61 -4.96
C ILE A 229 -14.17 16.91 -4.34
N GLN A 230 -14.12 18.00 -5.12
CA GLN A 230 -13.71 19.32 -4.63
C GLN A 230 -14.69 19.86 -3.59
N ASP A 231 -15.98 19.68 -3.80
CA ASP A 231 -17.04 20.10 -2.87
C ASP A 231 -16.93 19.33 -1.53
N PHE A 232 -16.56 18.05 -1.56
CA PHE A 232 -16.24 17.30 -0.34
C PHE A 232 -15.07 17.91 0.44
N TYR A 233 -13.99 18.33 -0.25
CA TYR A 233 -12.86 18.95 0.44
C TYR A 233 -13.25 20.27 1.09
N GLN A 234 -14.03 21.08 0.39
CA GLN A 234 -14.52 22.35 0.94
C GLN A 234 -15.42 22.11 2.15
N HIS A 235 -16.35 21.16 2.04
CA HIS A 235 -17.22 20.78 3.16
C HIS A 235 -16.44 20.37 4.41
N GLU A 236 -15.36 19.59 4.27
CA GLU A 236 -14.54 19.17 5.42
C GLU A 236 -13.72 20.32 5.99
N LEU A 237 -13.24 21.25 5.14
CA LEU A 237 -12.57 22.48 5.58
C LEU A 237 -13.52 23.41 6.33
N ASP A 238 -14.73 23.62 5.84
CA ASP A 238 -15.76 24.47 6.46
C ASP A 238 -16.19 23.92 7.84
N ARG A 239 -16.06 22.60 8.05
CA ARG A 239 -16.24 21.95 9.35
C ARG A 239 -15.04 22.15 10.31
N GLY A 240 -14.03 22.89 9.91
CA GLY A 240 -12.84 23.19 10.72
C GLY A 240 -11.74 22.12 10.69
N LEU A 241 -11.76 21.18 9.74
CA LEU A 241 -10.65 20.24 9.60
C LEU A 241 -9.44 20.92 8.94
N SER A 242 -8.25 20.53 9.37
CA SER A 242 -7.03 21.07 8.79
C SER A 242 -6.85 20.64 7.32
N ALA A 243 -6.20 21.49 6.52
CA ALA A 243 -5.81 21.18 5.15
C ALA A 243 -5.04 19.83 5.05
N ASN A 244 -4.16 19.56 6.02
CA ASN A 244 -3.41 18.30 6.05
C ASN A 244 -4.33 17.07 6.19
N THR A 245 -5.42 17.16 6.98
CA THR A 245 -6.40 16.07 7.11
C THR A 245 -7.13 15.83 5.79
N VAL A 246 -7.56 16.90 5.10
CA VAL A 246 -8.23 16.78 3.79
C VAL A 246 -7.28 16.21 2.72
N ILE A 247 -5.99 16.53 2.77
CA ILE A 247 -4.98 15.91 1.89
C ILE A 247 -4.90 14.39 2.12
N HIS A 248 -5.04 13.91 3.35
CA HIS A 248 -5.12 12.46 3.61
C HIS A 248 -6.39 11.83 3.03
N TYR A 249 -7.53 12.51 3.09
CA TYR A 249 -8.76 12.04 2.44
C TYR A 249 -8.61 11.98 0.91
N HIS A 250 -8.02 13.04 0.32
CA HIS A 250 -7.66 13.03 -1.10
C HIS A 250 -6.82 11.82 -1.48
N ALA A 251 -5.79 11.49 -0.69
CA ALA A 251 -4.91 10.35 -0.97
C ALA A 251 -5.68 9.01 -0.98
N ASN A 252 -6.67 8.83 -0.11
CA ASN A 252 -7.52 7.64 -0.06
C ASN A 252 -8.46 7.57 -1.27
N ILE A 253 -9.16 8.67 -1.57
CA ILE A 253 -10.05 8.79 -2.74
C ILE A 253 -9.27 8.54 -4.03
N ARG A 254 -8.14 9.24 -4.19
CA ARG A 254 -7.28 9.10 -5.37
C ARG A 254 -6.79 7.66 -5.57
N LYS A 255 -6.39 6.98 -4.51
CA LYS A 255 -5.89 5.60 -4.58
C LYS A 255 -6.99 4.62 -4.97
N CYS A 256 -8.20 4.80 -4.45
CA CYS A 256 -9.37 4.01 -4.83
C CYS A 256 -9.75 4.24 -6.30
N LEU A 257 -9.87 5.50 -6.73
CA LEU A 257 -10.22 5.86 -8.11
C LEU A 257 -9.11 5.49 -9.10
N GLN A 258 -7.83 5.49 -8.68
CA GLN A 258 -6.74 4.96 -9.49
C GLN A 258 -6.91 3.46 -9.74
N TYR A 259 -7.38 2.71 -8.76
CA TYR A 259 -7.70 1.30 -8.95
C TYR A 259 -8.89 1.13 -9.91
N ALA A 260 -9.95 1.93 -9.80
CA ALA A 260 -11.06 1.93 -10.75
C ALA A 260 -10.60 2.21 -12.20
N PHE A 261 -9.66 3.14 -12.38
CA PHE A 261 -9.03 3.43 -13.67
C PHE A 261 -8.21 2.24 -14.19
N GLN A 262 -7.40 1.62 -13.33
CA GLN A 262 -6.55 0.47 -13.72
C GLN A 262 -7.36 -0.74 -14.19
N ILE A 263 -8.55 -0.94 -13.62
CA ILE A 263 -9.44 -2.05 -14.01
C ILE A 263 -10.46 -1.65 -15.09
N GLY A 264 -10.36 -0.44 -15.65
CA GLY A 264 -11.15 0.02 -16.79
C GLY A 264 -12.58 0.48 -16.49
N MET A 265 -12.95 0.67 -15.20
CA MET A 265 -14.29 1.16 -14.82
C MET A 265 -14.49 2.65 -15.11
N ILE A 266 -13.41 3.42 -15.12
CA ILE A 266 -13.36 4.83 -15.51
C ILE A 266 -12.21 5.05 -16.49
N ARG A 267 -12.30 6.08 -17.34
CA ARG A 267 -11.30 6.39 -18.38
C ARG A 267 -10.15 7.24 -17.85
N SER A 268 -10.38 7.97 -16.76
CA SER A 268 -9.39 8.83 -16.11
C SER A 268 -9.66 8.91 -14.63
N ASN A 269 -8.62 9.18 -13.83
CA ASN A 269 -8.81 9.38 -12.40
C ASN A 269 -9.30 10.82 -12.11
N PRO A 270 -10.56 11.02 -11.69
CA PRO A 270 -11.09 12.37 -11.44
C PRO A 270 -10.36 13.08 -10.28
N ALA A 271 -9.78 12.35 -9.34
CA ALA A 271 -9.03 12.97 -8.24
C ALA A 271 -7.72 13.65 -8.70
N ASP A 272 -7.22 13.37 -9.90
CA ASP A 272 -6.07 14.07 -10.48
C ASP A 272 -6.44 15.45 -11.07
N ARG A 273 -7.74 15.71 -11.26
CA ARG A 273 -8.28 16.95 -11.83
C ARG A 273 -8.83 17.92 -10.77
N VAL A 274 -8.69 17.58 -9.48
CA VAL A 274 -9.14 18.44 -8.36
C VAL A 274 -7.96 19.12 -7.68
N GLU A 275 -8.22 20.33 -7.18
CA GLU A 275 -7.21 21.10 -6.48
C GLU A 275 -7.11 20.66 -5.02
N ARG A 276 -5.92 20.25 -4.61
CA ARG A 276 -5.66 19.87 -3.21
C ARG A 276 -5.47 21.12 -2.36
N PRO A 277 -5.96 21.14 -1.11
CA PRO A 277 -5.62 22.18 -0.17
C PRO A 277 -4.10 22.32 -0.04
N ARG A 278 -3.62 23.54 0.18
CA ARG A 278 -2.19 23.78 0.40
C ARG A 278 -1.79 23.21 1.75
N LYS A 279 -0.69 22.44 1.75
CA LYS A 279 -0.15 21.86 2.97
C LYS A 279 0.25 22.97 3.95
N GLU A 280 -0.33 22.95 5.13
CA GLU A 280 0.06 23.80 6.22
C GLU A 280 1.33 23.28 6.87
N LYS A 281 2.32 24.15 7.04
CA LYS A 281 3.54 23.84 7.80
C LYS A 281 3.19 23.89 9.28
N PHE A 282 3.25 22.77 9.94
CA PHE A 282 3.13 22.73 11.40
C PHE A 282 4.42 23.23 12.02
N LYS A 283 4.33 24.25 12.92
CA LYS A 283 5.44 24.67 13.77
C LYS A 283 5.37 23.86 15.06
N SER A 284 6.38 23.02 15.28
CA SER A 284 6.52 22.33 16.57
C SER A 284 6.98 23.33 17.62
N GLU A 285 6.30 23.36 18.73
CA GLU A 285 6.84 24.01 19.93
C GLU A 285 7.74 23.01 20.64
N VAL A 286 8.92 23.45 21.04
CA VAL A 286 9.90 22.62 21.72
C VAL A 286 10.20 23.24 23.09
N TYR A 287 10.63 22.41 24.03
CA TYR A 287 11.16 22.85 25.30
C TYR A 287 12.66 23.12 25.17
N ASN A 288 13.12 24.20 25.83
CA ASN A 288 14.54 24.46 26.03
C ASN A 288 15.09 23.65 27.24
N ALA A 289 16.35 23.86 27.60
CA ALA A 289 17.01 23.13 28.69
C ALA A 289 16.33 23.37 30.04
N GLU A 290 16.02 24.61 30.37
CA GLU A 290 15.39 24.99 31.63
C GLU A 290 13.96 24.44 31.72
N GLU A 291 13.18 24.52 30.65
CA GLU A 291 11.82 23.96 30.58
C GLU A 291 11.83 22.42 30.76
N LEU A 292 12.85 21.73 30.23
CA LEU A 292 13.01 20.28 30.42
C LEU A 292 13.43 19.94 31.85
N GLU A 293 14.29 20.71 32.48
CA GLU A 293 14.70 20.50 33.87
C GLU A 293 13.49 20.64 34.81
N LEU A 294 12.67 21.65 34.59
CA LEU A 294 11.40 21.82 35.32
C LEU A 294 10.47 20.62 35.08
N LEU A 295 10.33 20.16 33.83
CA LEU A 295 9.51 19.00 33.50
C LEU A 295 10.00 17.73 34.21
N PHE A 296 11.33 17.48 34.20
CA PHE A 296 11.88 16.28 34.85
C PHE A 296 11.73 16.30 36.36
N THR A 297 11.74 17.51 36.96
CA THR A 297 11.46 17.65 38.38
C THR A 297 10.01 17.40 38.70
N ALA A 298 9.10 17.97 37.91
CA ALA A 298 7.66 17.84 38.15
C ALA A 298 7.11 16.45 37.92
N ILE A 299 7.65 15.71 36.91
CA ILE A 299 7.13 14.40 36.47
C ILE A 299 7.56 13.23 37.37
N GLN A 300 8.41 13.48 38.39
CA GLN A 300 8.89 12.43 39.28
C GLN A 300 7.72 11.73 39.99
N GLY A 301 7.69 10.41 39.90
CA GLY A 301 6.63 9.59 40.50
C GLY A 301 5.34 9.51 39.69
N ASP A 302 5.19 10.29 38.61
CA ASP A 302 4.04 10.17 37.72
C ASP A 302 4.18 8.88 36.85
N PRO A 303 3.10 8.17 36.59
CA PRO A 303 3.15 6.98 35.68
C PRO A 303 3.73 7.24 34.28
N ALA A 304 3.73 8.50 33.82
CA ALA A 304 4.32 8.88 32.51
C ALA A 304 5.82 9.21 32.60
N GLU A 305 6.43 9.25 33.81
CA GLU A 305 7.83 9.64 34.02
C GLU A 305 8.78 8.91 33.08
N PHE A 306 8.73 7.58 33.05
CA PHE A 306 9.56 6.78 32.15
C PHE A 306 9.40 7.19 30.68
N GLY A 307 8.15 7.33 30.23
CA GLY A 307 7.84 7.71 28.87
C GLY A 307 8.39 9.09 28.47
N VAL A 308 8.24 10.06 29.37
CA VAL A 308 8.71 11.44 29.19
C VAL A 308 10.23 11.50 29.13
N ILE A 309 10.91 10.82 30.05
CA ILE A 309 12.39 10.77 30.09
C ILE A 309 12.93 10.13 28.80
N MET A 310 12.37 8.99 28.39
CA MET A 310 12.84 8.31 27.17
C MET A 310 12.56 9.12 25.91
N ALA A 311 11.47 9.88 25.86
CA ALA A 311 11.17 10.78 24.74
C ALA A 311 12.08 12.00 24.72
N ALA A 312 12.36 12.61 25.88
CA ALA A 312 13.12 13.84 25.98
C ALA A 312 14.66 13.63 25.86
N PHE A 313 15.19 12.54 26.43
CA PHE A 313 16.62 12.23 26.36
C PHE A 313 17.03 11.51 25.09
N TYR A 314 16.33 10.42 24.76
CA TYR A 314 16.70 9.59 23.62
C TYR A 314 15.93 9.92 22.34
N GLY A 315 14.95 10.79 22.44
CA GLY A 315 14.09 11.12 21.31
C GLY A 315 13.27 9.92 20.80
N LEU A 316 12.95 8.95 21.68
CA LEU A 316 12.20 7.77 21.28
C LEU A 316 10.78 8.13 20.87
N ARG A 317 10.28 7.42 19.85
CA ARG A 317 8.86 7.50 19.48
C ARG A 317 8.00 6.80 20.54
N ARG A 318 6.78 7.26 20.75
CA ARG A 318 5.80 6.63 21.64
C ARG A 318 5.73 5.09 21.48
N SER A 319 5.69 4.62 20.25
CA SER A 319 5.64 3.18 19.93
C SER A 319 6.91 2.42 20.30
N GLU A 320 8.07 3.08 20.24
CA GLU A 320 9.37 2.54 20.66
C GLU A 320 9.43 2.45 22.19
N ILE A 321 8.95 3.47 22.90
CA ILE A 321 8.93 3.51 24.38
C ILE A 321 8.05 2.39 24.94
N VAL A 322 6.81 2.28 24.48
CA VAL A 322 5.87 1.25 24.94
C VAL A 322 6.30 -0.15 24.50
N GLY A 323 7.05 -0.23 23.39
CA GLY A 323 7.61 -1.47 22.89
C GLY A 323 8.93 -1.90 23.52
N LEU A 324 9.56 -1.07 24.38
CA LEU A 324 10.88 -1.38 24.93
C LEU A 324 10.83 -2.60 25.84
N LYS A 325 11.75 -3.56 25.60
CA LYS A 325 11.86 -4.81 26.33
C LYS A 325 13.14 -4.86 27.16
N TRP A 326 13.19 -5.73 28.16
CA TRP A 326 14.36 -5.92 29.02
C TRP A 326 15.57 -6.46 28.27
N ASP A 327 15.38 -7.32 27.26
CA ASP A 327 16.45 -7.86 26.42
C ASP A 327 17.11 -6.81 25.50
N ALA A 328 16.44 -5.67 25.31
CA ALA A 328 17.00 -4.53 24.59
C ALA A 328 18.01 -3.71 25.41
N ILE A 329 18.13 -3.96 26.71
CA ILE A 329 19.01 -3.25 27.63
C ILE A 329 20.23 -4.11 27.97
N ASP A 330 21.38 -3.70 27.48
CA ASP A 330 22.67 -4.29 27.83
C ASP A 330 23.32 -3.45 28.95
N PHE A 331 23.18 -3.91 30.19
CA PHE A 331 23.72 -3.23 31.36
C PHE A 331 25.24 -3.34 31.46
N GLU A 332 25.85 -4.39 30.87
CA GLU A 332 27.30 -4.59 30.88
C GLU A 332 27.99 -3.65 29.89
N ASN A 333 27.53 -3.65 28.63
CA ASN A 333 28.13 -2.84 27.58
C ASN A 333 27.50 -1.42 27.52
N LYS A 334 26.59 -1.08 28.43
CA LYS A 334 25.92 0.25 28.50
C LYS A 334 25.24 0.64 27.20
N LYS A 335 24.35 -0.22 26.69
CA LYS A 335 23.65 -0.01 25.42
C LYS A 335 22.14 -0.22 25.55
N ILE A 336 21.39 0.54 24.74
CA ILE A 336 19.95 0.36 24.52
C ILE A 336 19.74 0.10 23.02
N SER A 337 19.13 -1.01 22.67
CA SER A 337 18.82 -1.39 21.30
C SER A 337 17.35 -1.15 20.99
N ILE A 338 17.05 -0.22 20.06
CA ILE A 338 15.69 0.10 19.66
C ILE A 338 15.30 -0.73 18.45
N GLN A 339 14.56 -1.81 18.66
CA GLN A 339 14.21 -2.79 17.63
C GLN A 339 12.72 -3.15 17.63
N HIS A 340 12.05 -3.03 18.78
CA HIS A 340 10.68 -3.42 18.96
C HIS A 340 9.76 -2.21 19.07
N THR A 341 8.54 -2.31 18.53
CA THR A 341 7.54 -1.26 18.58
C THR A 341 6.16 -1.83 18.86
N VAL A 342 5.34 -1.07 19.59
CA VAL A 342 3.94 -1.39 19.83
C VAL A 342 3.07 -0.21 19.44
N VAL A 343 2.05 -0.47 18.63
CA VAL A 343 1.09 0.53 18.16
C VAL A 343 -0.33 0.07 18.45
N GLY A 344 -1.11 0.89 19.12
CA GLY A 344 -2.55 0.67 19.27
C GLY A 344 -3.27 1.02 17.95
N VAL A 345 -4.12 0.11 17.47
CA VAL A 345 -4.96 0.33 16.28
C VAL A 345 -6.39 -0.07 16.58
N LYS A 346 -7.33 0.63 15.96
CA LYS A 346 -8.75 0.27 16.01
C LYS A 346 -9.19 -0.27 14.67
N VAL A 347 -9.51 -1.56 14.62
CA VAL A 347 -9.99 -2.26 13.41
C VAL A 347 -11.36 -2.86 13.72
N ASP A 348 -12.33 -2.61 12.87
CA ASP A 348 -13.71 -3.12 13.00
C ASP A 348 -14.33 -2.87 14.39
N GLY A 349 -14.01 -1.70 14.98
CA GLY A 349 -14.50 -1.28 16.31
C GLY A 349 -13.68 -1.81 17.48
N VAL A 350 -12.81 -2.79 17.30
CA VAL A 350 -11.99 -3.42 18.33
C VAL A 350 -10.62 -2.75 18.41
N MET A 351 -10.21 -2.36 19.62
CA MET A 351 -8.84 -1.90 19.87
C MET A 351 -7.94 -3.10 20.03
N MET A 352 -6.79 -3.06 19.35
CA MET A 352 -5.76 -4.09 19.46
C MET A 352 -4.37 -3.46 19.44
N ASP A 353 -3.44 -4.06 20.14
CA ASP A 353 -2.04 -3.69 20.12
C ASP A 353 -1.29 -4.54 19.08
N VAL A 354 -0.62 -3.87 18.17
CA VAL A 354 0.23 -4.51 17.17
C VAL A 354 1.68 -4.35 17.59
N ALA A 355 2.25 -5.44 18.07
CA ALA A 355 3.66 -5.56 18.42
C ALA A 355 4.48 -6.01 17.20
N ARG A 356 5.67 -5.46 17.03
CA ARG A 356 6.56 -5.78 15.89
C ARG A 356 8.02 -5.73 16.32
N ASP A 357 8.77 -6.77 15.95
CA ASP A 357 10.23 -6.84 16.16
C ASP A 357 11.04 -6.10 15.09
N ARG A 358 10.36 -5.42 14.16
CA ARG A 358 10.98 -4.58 13.13
C ARG A 358 10.35 -3.22 13.13
N THR A 359 11.20 -2.20 13.21
CA THR A 359 10.75 -0.83 12.93
C THR A 359 10.46 -0.68 11.43
N LYS A 360 9.62 0.29 11.07
CA LYS A 360 9.10 0.51 9.70
C LYS A 360 10.20 0.65 8.63
N THR A 361 11.42 1.05 9.01
CA THR A 361 12.60 1.22 8.13
C THR A 361 13.86 0.69 8.81
N LYS A 362 14.85 0.23 8.04
CA LYS A 362 16.16 -0.20 8.54
C LYS A 362 16.85 0.87 9.40
N SER A 363 16.68 2.16 9.07
CA SER A 363 17.25 3.29 9.80
C SER A 363 16.63 3.51 11.18
N SER A 364 15.48 2.93 11.47
CA SER A 364 14.84 3.04 12.79
C SER A 364 15.40 2.03 13.80
N CYS A 365 16.03 0.93 13.36
CA CYS A 365 16.81 0.04 14.24
C CYS A 365 18.12 0.73 14.57
N ARG A 366 18.34 1.04 15.84
CA ARG A 366 19.53 1.74 16.31
C ARG A 366 19.91 1.32 17.72
N THR A 367 21.19 1.42 18.03
CA THR A 367 21.71 1.22 19.37
C THR A 367 22.23 2.55 19.91
N LEU A 368 21.80 2.91 21.11
CA LEU A 368 22.16 4.15 21.80
C LEU A 368 22.92 3.82 23.09
N PRO A 369 23.77 4.71 23.60
CA PRO A 369 24.45 4.50 24.86
C PRO A 369 23.45 4.58 26.03
N LEU A 370 23.57 3.68 27.00
CA LEU A 370 22.82 3.71 28.24
C LEU A 370 23.48 4.68 29.22
N ILE A 371 22.88 5.84 29.40
CA ILE A 371 23.39 6.86 30.33
C ILE A 371 23.12 6.46 31.79
N PRO A 372 23.99 6.85 32.77
CA PRO A 372 23.90 6.43 34.16
C PRO A 372 22.55 6.71 34.83
N ALA A 373 21.93 7.87 34.57
CA ALA A 373 20.64 8.24 35.13
C ALA A 373 19.52 7.28 34.65
N CYS A 374 19.49 6.95 33.36
CA CYS A 374 18.52 6.01 32.81
C CYS A 374 18.78 4.57 33.29
N GLU A 375 20.04 4.20 33.46
CA GLU A 375 20.39 2.88 34.05
C GLU A 375 19.84 2.74 35.47
N GLN A 376 20.01 3.76 36.31
CA GLN A 376 19.46 3.76 37.67
C GLN A 376 17.94 3.66 37.68
N MET A 377 17.27 4.42 36.82
CA MET A 377 15.81 4.38 36.66
C MET A 377 15.34 2.99 36.23
N LEU A 378 15.98 2.38 35.23
CA LEU A 378 15.63 1.05 34.72
C LEU A 378 15.84 -0.03 35.80
N LYS A 379 16.93 0.03 36.56
CA LYS A 379 17.18 -0.90 37.67
C LYS A 379 16.14 -0.74 38.80
N LYS A 380 15.70 0.49 39.08
CA LYS A 380 14.59 0.75 40.02
C LYS A 380 13.30 0.12 39.51
N MET A 381 12.94 0.37 38.24
CA MET A 381 11.73 -0.21 37.64
C MET A 381 11.74 -1.74 37.65
N GLN A 382 12.89 -2.38 37.38
CA GLN A 382 13.03 -3.84 37.44
C GLN A 382 12.71 -4.38 38.83
N LYS A 383 13.26 -3.75 39.86
CA LYS A 383 12.97 -4.11 41.27
C LYS A 383 11.50 -3.89 41.65
N GLU A 384 10.91 -2.80 41.18
CA GLU A 384 9.47 -2.50 41.40
C GLU A 384 8.58 -3.53 40.70
N GLN A 385 8.89 -3.95 39.48
CA GLN A 385 8.15 -5.00 38.82
C GLN A 385 8.24 -6.35 39.55
N GLU A 386 9.42 -6.72 40.06
CA GLU A 386 9.58 -7.93 40.85
C GLU A 386 8.79 -7.87 42.16
N LEU A 387 8.79 -6.71 42.82
CA LEU A 387 8.02 -6.49 44.04
C LEU A 387 6.51 -6.57 43.79
N ASN A 388 6.03 -5.85 42.76
CA ASN A 388 4.63 -5.86 42.36
C ASN A 388 4.16 -7.27 41.99
N ARG A 389 4.98 -8.06 41.31
CA ARG A 389 4.69 -9.46 40.99
C ARG A 389 4.53 -10.32 42.24
N LYS A 390 5.35 -10.09 43.26
CA LYS A 390 5.22 -10.80 44.56
C LYS A 390 3.97 -10.38 45.32
N VAL A 391 3.65 -9.07 45.33
CA VAL A 391 2.51 -8.52 46.05
C VAL A 391 1.18 -8.93 45.39
N CYS A 392 1.07 -8.80 44.06
CA CYS A 392 -0.16 -9.13 43.35
C CYS A 392 -0.34 -10.63 43.12
N GLY A 393 0.71 -11.43 43.25
CA GLY A 393 0.63 -12.89 43.14
C GLY A 393 -0.06 -13.37 41.89
N LYS A 394 -1.18 -14.08 42.01
CA LYS A 394 -1.95 -14.65 40.89
C LYS A 394 -2.65 -13.62 40.03
N ASP A 395 -2.88 -12.44 40.56
CA ASP A 395 -3.55 -11.35 39.80
C ASP A 395 -2.60 -10.54 38.94
N TYR A 396 -1.29 -10.78 39.06
CA TYR A 396 -0.29 -10.14 38.21
C TYR A 396 -0.32 -10.70 36.78
N CYS A 397 -0.43 -9.80 35.80
CA CYS A 397 -0.45 -10.17 34.37
C CYS A 397 0.95 -10.65 33.93
N THR A 398 1.05 -11.90 33.47
CA THR A 398 2.30 -12.50 33.04
C THR A 398 2.59 -12.43 31.55
N ASP A 399 1.66 -11.86 30.75
CA ASP A 399 1.77 -11.78 29.29
C ASP A 399 2.82 -10.78 28.82
N TYR A 400 3.27 -9.87 29.70
CA TYR A 400 4.17 -8.76 29.38
C TYR A 400 5.43 -8.70 30.26
N LEU A 401 5.90 -9.84 30.75
CA LEU A 401 7.06 -9.90 31.64
C LEU A 401 8.36 -9.42 30.99
N ASP A 402 8.44 -9.49 29.67
CA ASP A 402 9.56 -9.03 28.86
C ASP A 402 9.56 -7.51 28.62
N TYR A 403 8.44 -6.82 28.90
CA TYR A 403 8.32 -5.37 28.67
C TYR A 403 8.73 -4.55 29.88
N ILE A 404 9.37 -3.41 29.63
CA ILE A 404 9.83 -2.48 30.65
C ILE A 404 8.66 -1.61 31.14
N TYR A 405 7.81 -1.13 30.23
CA TYR A 405 6.76 -0.18 30.56
C TYR A 405 5.43 -0.87 30.80
N VAL A 406 5.28 -1.37 32.02
CA VAL A 406 4.05 -2.01 32.52
C VAL A 406 3.50 -1.26 33.74
N ASN A 407 2.22 -1.39 34.00
CA ASN A 407 1.57 -0.86 35.22
C ASN A 407 1.84 -1.79 36.44
N PRO A 408 1.46 -1.38 37.64
CA PRO A 408 1.68 -2.20 38.88
C PRO A 408 1.08 -3.61 38.81
N MET A 409 0.06 -3.85 37.96
CA MET A 409 -0.56 -5.16 37.77
C MET A 409 0.12 -5.97 36.65
N GLY A 410 1.26 -5.55 36.12
CA GLY A 410 2.01 -6.22 35.05
C GLY A 410 1.43 -6.04 33.65
N LYS A 411 0.37 -5.26 33.45
CA LYS A 411 -0.18 -4.99 32.12
C LYS A 411 0.63 -3.91 31.43
N ARG A 412 1.00 -4.15 30.16
CA ARG A 412 1.70 -3.15 29.35
C ARG A 412 0.88 -1.85 29.26
N VAL A 413 1.56 -0.72 29.39
CA VAL A 413 0.95 0.60 29.21
C VAL A 413 0.47 0.75 27.77
N HIS A 414 -0.79 1.18 27.60
CA HIS A 414 -1.37 1.37 26.28
C HIS A 414 -0.67 2.54 25.54
N PRO A 415 -0.36 2.40 24.23
CA PRO A 415 0.34 3.45 23.49
C PRO A 415 -0.31 4.84 23.58
N ASP A 416 -1.64 4.93 23.63
CA ASP A 416 -2.33 6.22 23.69
C ASP A 416 -2.26 6.91 25.06
N TYR A 417 -1.90 6.18 26.13
CA TYR A 417 -1.79 6.74 27.48
C TYR A 417 -0.88 7.97 27.51
N LEU A 418 0.34 7.85 26.96
CA LEU A 418 1.30 8.96 26.94
C LEU A 418 0.77 10.19 26.20
N THR A 419 0.03 9.99 25.11
CA THR A 419 -0.53 11.09 24.31
C THR A 419 -1.72 11.77 24.99
N GLN A 420 -2.50 11.01 25.78
CA GLN A 420 -3.68 11.52 26.48
C GLN A 420 -3.32 12.12 27.84
N HIS A 421 -2.43 11.48 28.59
CA HIS A 421 -2.06 11.90 29.95
C HIS A 421 -1.11 13.11 29.95
N PHE A 422 -0.12 13.13 29.07
CA PHE A 422 0.89 14.18 29.06
C PHE A 422 0.34 15.62 28.95
N PRO A 423 -0.62 15.95 28.05
CA PRO A 423 -1.22 17.27 28.02
C PRO A 423 -2.00 17.63 29.31
N ILE A 424 -2.62 16.63 29.96
CA ILE A 424 -3.33 16.82 31.24
C ILE A 424 -2.31 17.16 32.32
N PHE A 425 -1.21 16.41 32.37
CA PHE A 425 -0.11 16.65 33.30
C PHE A 425 0.47 18.08 33.16
N LEU A 426 0.78 18.50 31.91
CA LEU A 426 1.30 19.84 31.67
C LEU A 426 0.34 20.95 32.15
N THR A 427 -0.96 20.77 31.91
CA THR A 427 -1.99 21.72 32.37
C THR A 427 -2.08 21.76 33.91
N ALA A 428 -2.00 20.62 34.58
CA ALA A 428 -2.05 20.52 36.03
C ALA A 428 -0.85 21.18 36.73
N HIS A 429 0.28 21.29 36.07
CA HIS A 429 1.52 21.88 36.57
C HIS A 429 1.83 23.26 35.99
N ASP A 430 0.84 23.88 35.32
CA ASP A 430 0.97 25.21 34.70
C ASP A 430 2.19 25.34 33.73
N MET A 431 2.46 24.25 33.02
CA MET A 431 3.57 24.17 32.09
C MET A 431 3.15 24.51 30.66
N LYS A 432 4.08 25.02 29.86
CA LYS A 432 3.87 25.27 28.43
C LYS A 432 3.36 24.02 27.72
N ARG A 433 2.24 24.15 27.03
CA ARG A 433 1.58 23.05 26.38
C ARG A 433 2.30 22.64 25.08
N ILE A 434 2.90 21.46 25.07
CA ILE A 434 3.44 20.80 23.91
C ILE A 434 2.82 19.40 23.73
N ARG A 435 2.93 18.81 22.55
CA ARG A 435 2.51 17.43 22.32
C ARG A 435 3.59 16.47 22.83
N PHE A 436 3.23 15.28 23.24
CA PHE A 436 4.20 14.25 23.66
C PHE A 436 5.30 13.99 22.60
N HIS A 437 4.95 14.03 21.30
CA HIS A 437 5.93 13.86 20.23
C HIS A 437 6.92 15.04 20.14
N ASP A 438 6.56 16.22 20.61
CA ASP A 438 7.43 17.39 20.57
C ASP A 438 8.60 17.30 21.56
N LEU A 439 8.54 16.39 22.56
CA LEU A 439 9.69 16.03 23.41
C LEU A 439 10.86 15.47 22.56
N ARG A 440 10.56 14.68 21.52
CA ARG A 440 11.56 14.21 20.59
C ARG A 440 12.16 15.37 19.75
N HIS A 441 11.36 16.38 19.42
CA HIS A 441 11.85 17.60 18.79
C HIS A 441 12.71 18.42 19.73
N SER A 442 12.34 18.47 21.03
CA SER A 442 13.15 19.09 22.07
C SER A 442 14.51 18.43 22.24
N CYS A 443 14.56 17.08 22.29
CA CYS A 443 15.80 16.31 22.27
C CYS A 443 16.69 16.69 21.08
N ALA A 444 16.12 16.71 19.89
CA ALA A 444 16.83 17.11 18.69
C ALA A 444 17.40 18.53 18.78
N SER A 445 16.57 19.48 19.23
CA SER A 445 16.99 20.89 19.39
C SER A 445 18.13 21.05 20.39
N LEU A 446 18.09 20.33 21.50
CA LEU A 446 19.17 20.33 22.49
C LEU A 446 20.47 19.76 21.96
N LEU A 447 20.42 18.63 21.25
CA LEU A 447 21.61 18.05 20.60
C LEU A 447 22.24 19.04 19.63
N TYR A 448 21.42 19.70 18.80
CA TYR A 448 21.88 20.70 17.86
C TYR A 448 22.48 21.93 18.56
N ALA A 449 21.82 22.44 19.60
CA ALA A 449 22.32 23.58 20.39
C ALA A 449 23.66 23.29 21.07
N ASN A 450 23.97 22.00 21.35
CA ASN A 450 25.24 21.53 21.87
C ASN A 450 26.25 21.15 20.78
N GLY A 451 26.02 21.54 19.53
CA GLY A 451 26.98 21.39 18.43
C GLY A 451 27.03 20.03 17.77
N VAL A 452 26.06 19.15 18.08
CA VAL A 452 25.96 17.83 17.42
C VAL A 452 25.52 18.01 15.97
N SER A 453 26.17 17.36 15.03
CA SER A 453 25.85 17.50 13.62
C SER A 453 24.48 16.93 13.26
N LEU A 454 23.86 17.50 12.21
CA LEU A 454 22.54 17.03 11.73
C LEU A 454 22.54 15.54 11.34
N LYS A 455 23.68 15.04 10.88
CA LYS A 455 23.86 13.64 10.52
C LYS A 455 23.82 12.72 11.76
N GLU A 456 24.55 13.10 12.81
CA GLU A 456 24.56 12.35 14.08
C GLU A 456 23.17 12.42 14.74
N ILE A 457 22.49 13.58 14.71
CA ILE A 457 21.12 13.71 15.22
C ILE A 457 20.15 12.83 14.43
N GLN A 458 20.30 12.76 13.10
CA GLN A 458 19.49 11.87 12.25
C GLN A 458 19.66 10.41 12.68
N GLU A 459 20.91 9.97 12.92
CA GLU A 459 21.23 8.60 13.36
C GLU A 459 20.72 8.34 14.79
N TRP A 460 20.92 9.27 15.71
CA TRP A 460 20.41 9.19 17.07
C TRP A 460 18.90 8.99 17.13
N LEU A 461 18.18 9.81 16.37
CA LEU A 461 16.72 9.74 16.31
C LEU A 461 16.21 8.58 15.46
N GLY A 462 16.98 8.06 14.51
CA GLY A 462 16.53 7.08 13.53
C GLY A 462 15.54 7.69 12.52
N HIS A 463 15.87 8.85 11.95
CA HIS A 463 15.11 9.45 10.86
C HIS A 463 15.57 8.85 9.52
N SER A 464 14.63 8.37 8.72
CA SER A 464 14.92 7.82 7.38
C SER A 464 15.34 8.89 6.38
N ASP A 465 14.93 10.13 6.60
CA ASP A 465 15.21 11.30 5.74
C ASP A 465 15.75 12.47 6.58
N ILE A 466 16.88 13.03 6.13
CA ILE A 466 17.52 14.19 6.74
C ILE A 466 16.63 15.44 6.70
N SER A 467 15.75 15.55 5.70
CA SER A 467 14.79 16.66 5.59
C SER A 467 13.87 16.74 6.80
N THR A 468 13.52 15.61 7.40
CA THR A 468 12.74 15.54 8.64
C THR A 468 13.51 16.17 9.80
N THR A 469 14.80 15.92 9.88
CA THR A 469 15.67 16.54 10.89
C THR A 469 15.85 18.02 10.59
N SER A 470 16.17 18.41 9.36
CA SER A 470 16.41 19.80 8.94
C SER A 470 15.19 20.70 9.14
N ASN A 471 13.98 20.21 8.89
CA ASN A 471 12.73 20.98 9.06
C ASN A 471 12.47 21.41 10.52
N ILE A 472 13.05 20.74 11.51
CA ILE A 472 12.96 21.10 12.92
C ILE A 472 13.78 22.39 13.18
N TYR A 473 14.87 22.59 12.41
CA TYR A 473 15.88 23.64 12.66
C TYR A 473 15.74 24.89 11.81
N THR A 474 14.83 24.95 10.86
CA THR A 474 14.63 26.15 10.01
C THR A 474 14.33 27.43 10.81
N HIS A 475 14.04 27.30 12.10
CA HIS A 475 13.75 28.43 13.00
C HIS A 475 14.90 28.79 13.96
N LEU A 476 15.94 27.94 14.11
CA LEU A 476 17.08 28.17 15.01
C LEU A 476 18.26 28.84 14.28
N ASP A 477 18.05 29.30 13.08
CA ASP A 477 19.08 29.63 12.07
C ASP A 477 19.96 30.85 12.35
N PHE A 478 19.58 31.75 13.29
CA PHE A 478 20.36 32.95 13.50
C PHE A 478 21.64 32.74 14.34
N SER A 479 21.57 31.93 15.38
CA SER A 479 22.74 31.60 16.21
C SER A 479 23.76 30.74 15.44
N SER A 480 23.29 29.84 14.59
CA SER A 480 24.13 29.05 13.67
C SER A 480 24.81 29.94 12.61
N LYS A 481 24.11 30.98 12.13
CA LYS A 481 24.70 31.96 11.20
C LYS A 481 25.77 32.80 11.87
N VAL A 482 25.56 33.20 13.12
CA VAL A 482 26.56 33.90 13.92
C VAL A 482 27.77 33.02 14.18
N SER A 483 27.57 31.73 14.53
CA SER A 483 28.68 30.77 14.71
C SER A 483 29.46 30.55 13.41
N SER A 484 28.75 30.40 12.30
CA SER A 484 29.37 30.27 10.97
C SER A 484 30.10 31.53 10.55
N ALA A 485 29.54 32.69 10.83
CA ALA A 485 30.20 34.01 10.58
C ALA A 485 31.46 34.13 11.41
N ASN A 486 31.42 33.77 12.69
CA ASN A 486 32.60 33.80 13.57
C ASN A 486 33.70 32.83 13.12
N ALA A 487 33.32 31.63 12.63
CA ALA A 487 34.27 30.67 12.08
C ALA A 487 34.97 31.19 10.81
N ILE A 488 34.26 31.97 9.98
CA ILE A 488 34.82 32.60 8.78
C ILE A 488 35.69 33.80 9.15
N VAL A 489 35.26 34.61 10.13
CA VAL A 489 36.03 35.77 10.60
C VAL A 489 37.40 35.35 11.13
N ASN A 490 37.54 34.23 11.79
CA ASN A 490 38.80 33.69 12.28
C ASN A 490 39.78 33.25 11.16
N ILE A 491 39.34 33.15 9.90
CA ILE A 491 40.15 32.81 8.73
C ILE A 491 40.67 34.08 8.02
N PHE A 492 40.08 35.26 8.27
CA PHE A 492 40.53 36.50 7.67
C PHE A 492 41.81 37.01 8.40
N PRO A 493 42.86 37.36 7.66
CA PRO A 493 44.03 38.00 8.26
C PRO A 493 43.63 39.32 8.96
N GLU A 494 44.18 39.57 10.16
CA GLU A 494 43.87 40.73 11.00
C GLU A 494 44.11 42.10 10.33
N ASN A 495 44.64 42.17 9.10
CA ASN A 495 45.01 43.35 8.38
C ASN A 495 44.16 43.71 7.16
N THR A 496 43.01 43.10 6.95
CA THR A 496 42.12 43.49 5.84
C THR A 496 41.23 44.63 6.30
N LYS A 497 41.69 45.87 6.18
CA LYS A 497 40.84 47.09 6.25
C LYS A 497 39.87 47.02 5.08
N ILE A 498 38.58 46.82 5.33
CA ILE A 498 37.48 47.05 4.40
C ILE A 498 37.13 48.50 4.38
#